data_0b04828593bb78398b3681a4f86d2f6a
#
_entry.id   0b04828593bb78398b3681a4f86d2f6a
#
_cell.length_a   1.000
_cell.length_b   1.000
_cell.length_c   1.000
_cell.angle_alpha   90.00
_cell.angle_beta   90.00
_cell.angle_gamma   90.00
#
_symmetry.space_group_name_H-M   'P 1'
#
loop_
_entity.id
_entity.type
_entity.pdbx_description
1 polymer ?
#
loop_
_entity_poly.entity_id
_entity_poly.type
_entity_poly.pdbx_seq_one_letter_code
_entity_poly.pdbx_strand_id
1 'polypeptide(L)'
;MAKKRNLTKAKILESARNLAEELGVQQLTFQNLAVDLGIKYPSLYNHFKNIAEVKNALVVLLIQELNDALRRALVGKSGAEAIRIYAETYQQFAFENSAVYELLISVPKTQNQQLIEGIHETNQIILQLLAFYPFNNEERLHKSRELRSLIHGYITLRFLGYFQREEATPEESYRRMIEDFIASLRSE
;
A
#
# COMPACT_ATOMS: atom_id res chain seq x y z
N MET A 1 24.97 -5.66 -33.81
CA MET A 1 25.51 -5.46 -32.43
C MET A 1 24.34 -5.37 -31.48
N ALA A 2 24.14 -6.34 -30.61
CA ALA A 2 23.05 -6.31 -29.63
C ALA A 2 23.31 -5.18 -28.65
N LYS A 3 22.41 -4.20 -28.60
CA LYS A 3 22.41 -3.09 -27.64
C LYS A 3 22.41 -3.71 -26.24
N LYS A 4 23.51 -3.59 -25.49
CA LYS A 4 23.63 -4.07 -24.12
C LYS A 4 22.52 -3.36 -23.33
N ARG A 5 21.34 -4.02 -23.16
CA ARG A 5 20.25 -3.49 -22.31
C ARG A 5 20.82 -3.35 -20.92
N ASN A 6 21.02 -2.12 -20.48
CA ASN A 6 21.56 -1.84 -19.16
C ASN A 6 20.48 -2.28 -18.14
N LEU A 7 20.61 -3.50 -17.61
CA LEU A 7 19.73 -4.02 -16.57
C LEU A 7 19.98 -3.23 -15.28
N THR A 8 18.93 -2.73 -14.67
CA THR A 8 18.97 -1.98 -13.41
C THR A 8 17.97 -2.57 -12.43
N LYS A 9 18.18 -2.33 -11.13
CA LYS A 9 17.18 -2.71 -10.10
C LYS A 9 15.80 -2.14 -10.41
N ALA A 10 15.72 -0.89 -10.85
CA ALA A 10 14.45 -0.25 -11.22
C ALA A 10 13.70 -1.01 -12.33
N LYS A 11 14.39 -1.41 -13.40
CA LYS A 11 13.78 -2.21 -14.48
C LYS A 11 13.31 -3.58 -14.01
N ILE A 12 14.06 -4.21 -13.10
CA ILE A 12 13.65 -5.50 -12.53
C ILE A 12 12.39 -5.31 -11.67
N LEU A 13 12.30 -4.25 -10.89
CA LEU A 13 11.13 -3.96 -10.06
C LEU A 13 9.91 -3.58 -10.90
N GLU A 14 10.08 -2.83 -11.98
CA GLU A 14 9.03 -2.51 -12.95
C GLU A 14 8.47 -3.80 -13.59
N SER A 15 9.35 -4.68 -14.09
CA SER A 15 8.97 -5.99 -14.62
C SER A 15 8.29 -6.87 -13.55
N ALA A 16 8.79 -6.83 -12.31
CA ALA A 16 8.21 -7.59 -11.20
C ALA A 16 6.78 -7.12 -10.86
N ARG A 17 6.53 -5.80 -10.91
CA ARG A 17 5.20 -5.23 -10.72
C ARG A 17 4.24 -5.68 -11.83
N ASN A 18 4.64 -5.51 -13.09
CA ASN A 18 3.82 -5.90 -14.25
C ASN A 18 3.50 -7.39 -14.24
N LEU A 19 4.48 -8.26 -13.97
CA LEU A 19 4.25 -9.71 -13.84
C LEU A 19 3.31 -10.06 -12.69
N ALA A 20 3.41 -9.36 -11.56
CA ALA A 20 2.49 -9.58 -10.46
C ALA A 20 1.06 -9.16 -10.82
N GLU A 21 0.88 -8.08 -11.57
CA GLU A 21 -0.42 -7.61 -12.06
C GLU A 21 -1.03 -8.55 -13.10
N GLU A 22 -0.22 -9.08 -14.01
CA GLU A 22 -0.71 -9.96 -15.09
C GLU A 22 -0.94 -11.40 -14.63
N LEU A 23 -0.04 -11.96 -13.81
CA LEU A 23 -0.01 -13.38 -13.48
C LEU A 23 -0.24 -13.68 -11.98
N GLY A 24 -0.28 -12.64 -11.15
CA GLY A 24 -0.36 -12.77 -9.70
C GLY A 24 1.01 -12.91 -9.02
N VAL A 25 1.07 -12.48 -7.75
CA VAL A 25 2.29 -12.48 -6.92
C VAL A 25 2.93 -13.87 -6.77
N GLN A 26 2.13 -14.93 -6.84
CA GLN A 26 2.62 -16.32 -6.73
C GLN A 26 3.49 -16.72 -7.92
N GLN A 27 3.27 -16.12 -9.09
CA GLN A 27 4.06 -16.34 -10.31
C GLN A 27 5.30 -15.46 -10.39
N LEU A 28 5.51 -14.57 -9.42
CA LEU A 28 6.71 -13.74 -9.37
C LEU A 28 7.92 -14.60 -8.96
N THR A 29 8.64 -15.09 -9.96
CA THR A 29 9.84 -15.92 -9.85
C THR A 29 11.00 -15.31 -10.65
N PHE A 30 12.24 -15.67 -10.32
CA PHE A 30 13.39 -15.25 -11.14
C PHE A 30 13.33 -15.77 -12.57
N GLN A 31 12.71 -16.93 -12.78
CA GLN A 31 12.56 -17.50 -14.13
C GLN A 31 11.62 -16.66 -14.97
N ASN A 32 10.43 -16.30 -14.44
CA ASN A 32 9.47 -15.47 -15.14
C ASN A 32 10.01 -14.06 -15.40
N LEU A 33 10.70 -13.46 -14.41
CA LEU A 33 11.40 -12.18 -14.58
C LEU A 33 12.46 -12.22 -15.68
N ALA A 34 13.25 -13.29 -15.77
CA ALA A 34 14.26 -13.42 -16.80
C ALA A 34 13.65 -13.53 -18.20
N VAL A 35 12.54 -14.24 -18.33
CA VAL A 35 11.76 -14.36 -19.58
C VAL A 35 11.20 -13.00 -19.99
N ASP A 36 10.50 -12.31 -19.09
CA ASP A 36 9.89 -11.00 -19.34
C ASP A 36 10.94 -9.94 -19.75
N LEU A 37 12.06 -9.89 -19.03
CA LEU A 37 13.16 -8.98 -19.31
C LEU A 37 13.99 -9.36 -20.56
N GLY A 38 13.79 -10.56 -21.13
CA GLY A 38 14.56 -11.05 -22.25
C GLY A 38 16.06 -11.21 -21.92
N ILE A 39 16.38 -11.67 -20.70
CA ILE A 39 17.75 -11.84 -20.20
C ILE A 39 18.00 -13.28 -19.76
N LYS A 40 19.29 -13.61 -19.55
CA LYS A 40 19.64 -14.89 -18.94
C LYS A 40 19.36 -14.86 -17.43
N TYR A 41 18.73 -15.89 -16.91
CA TYR A 41 18.40 -16.06 -15.49
C TYR A 41 19.57 -15.68 -14.53
N PRO A 42 20.83 -16.10 -14.76
CA PRO A 42 21.95 -15.74 -13.87
C PRO A 42 22.22 -14.23 -13.77
N SER A 43 21.77 -13.43 -14.74
CA SER A 43 21.99 -11.97 -14.74
C SER A 43 21.26 -11.27 -13.59
N LEU A 44 20.17 -11.86 -13.09
CA LEU A 44 19.40 -11.32 -11.98
C LEU A 44 20.18 -11.35 -10.65
N TYR A 45 21.05 -12.34 -10.47
CA TYR A 45 21.85 -12.47 -9.25
C TYR A 45 22.88 -11.34 -9.06
N ASN A 46 23.19 -10.59 -10.12
CA ASN A 46 24.00 -9.37 -10.01
C ASN A 46 23.27 -8.22 -9.30
N HIS A 47 21.93 -8.31 -9.17
CA HIS A 47 21.07 -7.26 -8.62
C HIS A 47 20.35 -7.67 -7.33
N PHE A 48 19.90 -8.92 -7.25
CA PHE A 48 19.15 -9.47 -6.12
C PHE A 48 19.61 -10.90 -5.82
N LYS A 49 19.74 -11.24 -4.54
CA LYS A 49 20.21 -12.58 -4.10
C LYS A 49 19.18 -13.66 -4.35
N ASN A 50 17.91 -13.32 -4.27
CA ASN A 50 16.77 -14.23 -4.44
C ASN A 50 15.46 -13.44 -4.69
N ILE A 51 14.39 -14.16 -5.00
CA ILE A 51 13.09 -13.55 -5.29
C ILE A 51 12.46 -12.85 -4.07
N ALA A 52 12.76 -13.29 -2.85
CA ALA A 52 12.28 -12.62 -1.64
C ALA A 52 12.87 -11.20 -1.52
N GLU A 53 14.12 -11.01 -1.94
CA GLU A 53 14.74 -9.68 -1.97
C GLU A 53 14.07 -8.76 -3.02
N VAL A 54 13.66 -9.30 -4.18
CA VAL A 54 12.86 -8.56 -5.17
C VAL A 54 11.50 -8.17 -4.59
N LYS A 55 10.78 -9.12 -3.98
CA LYS A 55 9.48 -8.87 -3.33
C LYS A 55 9.60 -7.79 -2.24
N ASN A 56 10.62 -7.88 -1.39
CA ASN A 56 10.88 -6.87 -0.36
C ASN A 56 11.16 -5.49 -0.96
N ALA A 57 12.00 -5.41 -2.00
CA ALA A 57 12.30 -4.15 -2.67
C ALA A 57 11.06 -3.55 -3.37
N LEU A 58 10.19 -4.40 -3.93
CA LEU A 58 8.91 -3.97 -4.50
C LEU A 58 7.99 -3.38 -3.41
N VAL A 59 7.90 -4.02 -2.25
CA VAL A 59 7.10 -3.48 -1.12
C VAL A 59 7.66 -2.15 -0.63
N VAL A 60 8.99 -2.00 -0.53
CA VAL A 60 9.63 -0.70 -0.20
C VAL A 60 9.19 0.38 -1.18
N LEU A 61 9.25 0.09 -2.48
CA LEU A 61 8.82 1.03 -3.52
C LEU A 61 7.35 1.42 -3.36
N LEU A 62 6.46 0.45 -3.14
CA LEU A 62 5.03 0.68 -2.98
C LEU A 62 4.70 1.51 -1.74
N ILE A 63 5.37 1.26 -0.59
CA ILE A 63 5.19 2.07 0.61
C ILE A 63 5.62 3.52 0.38
N GLN A 64 6.74 3.72 -0.33
CA GLN A 64 7.22 5.05 -0.68
C GLN A 64 6.24 5.78 -1.61
N GLU A 65 5.73 5.11 -2.65
CA GLU A 65 4.72 5.66 -3.56
C GLU A 65 3.43 6.03 -2.84
N LEU A 66 2.95 5.16 -1.92
CA LEU A 66 1.77 5.43 -1.08
C LEU A 66 2.00 6.66 -0.19
N ASN A 67 3.12 6.72 0.53
CA ASN A 67 3.43 7.85 1.42
C ASN A 67 3.56 9.16 0.63
N ASP A 68 4.15 9.12 -0.57
CA ASP A 68 4.23 10.26 -1.47
C ASP A 68 2.85 10.71 -1.97
N ALA A 69 1.98 9.78 -2.32
CA ALA A 69 0.61 10.07 -2.74
C ALA A 69 -0.18 10.72 -1.60
N LEU A 70 -0.11 10.14 -0.40
CA LEU A 70 -0.76 10.68 0.80
C LEU A 70 -0.25 12.09 1.14
N ARG A 71 1.07 12.30 1.16
CA ARG A 71 1.65 13.63 1.43
C ARG A 71 1.16 14.67 0.43
N ARG A 72 1.17 14.36 -0.87
CA ARG A 72 0.68 15.28 -1.91
C ARG A 72 -0.80 15.62 -1.75
N ALA A 73 -1.63 14.62 -1.48
CA ALA A 73 -3.07 14.80 -1.35
C ALA A 73 -3.44 15.61 -0.09
N LEU A 74 -2.65 15.52 0.96
CA LEU A 74 -2.93 16.13 2.27
C LEU A 74 -2.37 17.54 2.45
N VAL A 75 -1.64 18.11 1.48
CA VAL A 75 -1.12 19.49 1.56
C VAL A 75 -2.26 20.47 1.81
N GLY A 76 -2.16 21.25 2.89
CA GLY A 76 -3.16 22.28 3.25
C GLY A 76 -4.50 21.74 3.74
N LYS A 77 -4.60 20.42 4.03
CA LYS A 77 -5.81 19.75 4.51
C LYS A 77 -5.75 19.49 6.00
N SER A 78 -6.90 19.57 6.70
CA SER A 78 -6.99 19.31 8.13
C SER A 78 -8.37 18.80 8.53
N GLY A 79 -8.49 18.27 9.74
CA GLY A 79 -9.76 17.81 10.32
C GLY A 79 -10.44 16.74 9.47
N ALA A 80 -11.77 16.80 9.39
CA ALA A 80 -12.59 15.83 8.68
C ALA A 80 -12.25 15.70 7.20
N GLU A 81 -11.93 16.81 6.52
CA GLU A 81 -11.54 16.81 5.10
C GLU A 81 -10.28 15.97 4.89
N ALA A 82 -9.26 16.17 5.73
CA ALA A 82 -8.00 15.43 5.61
C ALA A 82 -8.18 13.93 5.84
N ILE A 83 -9.07 13.51 6.74
CA ILE A 83 -9.36 12.09 6.98
C ILE A 83 -10.06 11.47 5.77
N ARG A 84 -11.02 12.16 5.14
CA ARG A 84 -11.66 11.69 3.89
C ARG A 84 -10.63 11.50 2.80
N ILE A 85 -9.81 12.51 2.54
CA ILE A 85 -8.78 12.48 1.51
C ILE A 85 -7.77 11.37 1.78
N TYR A 86 -7.35 11.17 3.04
CA TYR A 86 -6.48 10.06 3.42
C TYR A 86 -7.09 8.70 3.06
N ALA A 87 -8.36 8.48 3.46
CA ALA A 87 -9.06 7.24 3.24
C ALA A 87 -9.28 6.95 1.74
N GLU A 88 -9.68 7.96 0.97
CA GLU A 88 -9.87 7.87 -0.48
C GLU A 88 -8.56 7.61 -1.22
N THR A 89 -7.48 8.35 -0.88
CA THR A 89 -6.17 8.18 -1.51
C THR A 89 -5.60 6.79 -1.21
N TYR A 90 -5.75 6.31 0.03
CA TYR A 90 -5.29 4.97 0.41
C TYR A 90 -6.06 3.89 -0.33
N GLN A 91 -7.39 4.00 -0.40
CA GLN A 91 -8.25 3.06 -1.12
C GLN A 91 -7.93 3.02 -2.60
N GLN A 92 -7.81 4.18 -3.25
CA GLN A 92 -7.48 4.28 -4.67
C GLN A 92 -6.12 3.63 -4.95
N PHE A 93 -5.10 3.96 -4.15
CA PHE A 93 -3.77 3.34 -4.28
C PHE A 93 -3.82 1.82 -4.16
N ALA A 94 -4.59 1.29 -3.19
CA ALA A 94 -4.73 -0.14 -3.01
C ALA A 94 -5.38 -0.82 -4.22
N PHE A 95 -6.40 -0.20 -4.83
CA PHE A 95 -7.07 -0.76 -6.01
C PHE A 95 -6.24 -0.68 -7.27
N GLU A 96 -5.47 0.39 -7.46
CA GLU A 96 -4.53 0.55 -8.57
C GLU A 96 -3.35 -0.43 -8.48
N ASN A 97 -3.07 -0.97 -7.27
CA ASN A 97 -1.98 -1.89 -6.99
C ASN A 97 -2.46 -3.23 -6.41
N SER A 98 -3.65 -3.67 -6.80
CA SER A 98 -4.36 -4.80 -6.17
C SER A 98 -3.54 -6.08 -6.12
N ALA A 99 -2.81 -6.40 -7.19
CA ALA A 99 -2.00 -7.61 -7.29
C ALA A 99 -0.82 -7.65 -6.29
N VAL A 100 -0.25 -6.50 -5.96
CA VAL A 100 0.91 -6.39 -5.04
C VAL A 100 0.52 -5.90 -3.66
N TYR A 101 -0.74 -5.47 -3.47
CA TYR A 101 -1.25 -5.01 -2.18
C TYR A 101 -1.18 -6.11 -1.11
N GLU A 102 -1.37 -7.38 -1.49
CA GLU A 102 -1.19 -8.51 -0.59
C GLU A 102 0.23 -8.56 -0.01
N LEU A 103 1.25 -8.25 -0.81
CA LEU A 103 2.62 -8.13 -0.32
C LEU A 103 2.76 -6.99 0.68
N LEU A 104 2.12 -5.85 0.41
CA LEU A 104 2.17 -4.67 1.27
C LEU A 104 1.60 -4.94 2.67
N ILE A 105 0.47 -5.65 2.77
CA ILE A 105 -0.19 -5.95 4.04
C ILE A 105 0.41 -7.16 4.78
N SER A 106 1.20 -8.00 4.10
CA SER A 106 1.77 -9.23 4.67
C SER A 106 3.11 -9.03 5.43
N VAL A 107 3.56 -7.79 5.67
CA VAL A 107 4.88 -7.43 6.22
C VAL A 107 4.90 -7.16 7.75
N PRO A 108 4.14 -7.85 8.62
CA PRO A 108 4.03 -7.45 10.03
C PRO A 108 5.29 -7.69 10.88
N LYS A 109 6.25 -8.50 10.42
CA LYS A 109 7.47 -8.87 11.17
C LYS A 109 8.71 -8.86 10.29
N THR A 110 8.95 -7.74 9.60
CA THR A 110 10.16 -7.56 8.79
C THR A 110 11.34 -7.11 9.64
N GLN A 111 12.55 -7.55 9.26
CA GLN A 111 13.81 -6.98 9.75
C GLN A 111 14.40 -5.97 8.74
N ASN A 112 13.71 -5.71 7.63
CA ASN A 112 14.15 -4.74 6.64
C ASN A 112 13.90 -3.32 7.16
N GLN A 113 14.98 -2.58 7.43
CA GLN A 113 14.93 -1.23 7.99
C GLN A 113 14.13 -0.26 7.12
N GLN A 114 14.25 -0.32 5.80
CA GLN A 114 13.51 0.56 4.89
C GLN A 114 11.99 0.31 4.94
N LEU A 115 11.57 -0.95 5.12
CA LEU A 115 10.15 -1.28 5.31
C LEU A 115 9.64 -0.77 6.65
N ILE A 116 10.42 -0.93 7.73
CA ILE A 116 10.07 -0.43 9.06
C ILE A 116 9.89 1.10 9.02
N GLU A 117 10.83 1.82 8.41
CA GLU A 117 10.77 3.28 8.26
C GLU A 117 9.56 3.72 7.43
N GLY A 118 9.30 3.08 6.28
CA GLY A 118 8.14 3.39 5.44
C GLY A 118 6.80 3.16 6.15
N ILE A 119 6.65 2.05 6.87
CA ILE A 119 5.46 1.75 7.68
C ILE A 119 5.31 2.76 8.82
N HIS A 120 6.42 3.10 9.49
CA HIS A 120 6.40 4.11 10.54
C HIS A 120 5.92 5.46 10.00
N GLU A 121 6.40 5.87 8.83
CA GLU A 121 5.98 7.11 8.17
C GLU A 121 4.47 7.10 7.86
N THR A 122 3.93 6.03 7.27
CA THR A 122 2.48 5.89 7.03
C THR A 122 1.69 6.06 8.33
N ASN A 123 2.17 5.47 9.43
CA ASN A 123 1.54 5.61 10.75
C ASN A 123 1.63 7.05 11.29
N GLN A 124 2.75 7.74 11.08
CA GLN A 124 2.90 9.13 11.51
C GLN A 124 1.95 10.07 10.77
N ILE A 125 1.68 9.84 9.49
CA ILE A 125 0.70 10.62 8.73
C ILE A 125 -0.66 10.57 9.43
N ILE A 126 -1.16 9.38 9.79
CA ILE A 126 -2.45 9.24 10.51
C ILE A 126 -2.42 9.96 11.86
N LEU A 127 -1.35 9.78 12.65
CA LEU A 127 -1.24 10.42 13.96
C LEU A 127 -1.21 11.95 13.85
N GLN A 128 -0.61 12.51 12.80
CA GLN A 128 -0.63 13.94 12.52
C GLN A 128 -2.04 14.44 12.15
N LEU A 129 -2.81 13.69 11.34
CA LEU A 129 -4.20 14.02 11.04
C LEU A 129 -5.06 14.03 12.30
N LEU A 130 -4.86 13.06 13.19
CA LEU A 130 -5.60 12.96 14.44
C LEU A 130 -5.13 13.99 15.50
N ALA A 131 -3.97 14.62 15.34
CA ALA A 131 -3.51 15.70 16.21
C ALA A 131 -4.37 16.98 16.11
N PHE A 132 -5.21 17.10 15.10
CA PHE A 132 -6.23 18.15 14.98
C PHE A 132 -7.30 18.06 16.08
N TYR A 133 -7.54 16.86 16.63
CA TYR A 133 -8.56 16.60 17.64
C TYR A 133 -7.96 16.60 19.05
N PRO A 134 -8.73 16.92 20.11
CA PRO A 134 -8.24 17.09 21.47
C PRO A 134 -7.96 15.77 22.21
N PHE A 135 -7.44 14.77 21.50
CA PHE A 135 -7.11 13.47 22.07
C PHE A 135 -5.76 13.46 22.75
N ASN A 136 -5.65 12.73 23.85
CA ASN A 136 -4.36 12.38 24.44
C ASN A 136 -3.62 11.34 23.54
N ASN A 137 -2.39 10.98 23.88
CA ASN A 137 -1.58 10.09 23.04
C ASN A 137 -2.16 8.66 22.94
N GLU A 138 -2.76 8.16 24.00
CA GLU A 138 -3.37 6.83 24.03
C GLU A 138 -4.64 6.77 23.16
N GLU A 139 -5.53 7.70 23.34
CA GLU A 139 -6.75 7.85 22.52
C GLU A 139 -6.42 8.02 21.05
N ARG A 140 -5.44 8.88 20.73
CA ARG A 140 -4.96 9.06 19.35
C ARG A 140 -4.44 7.76 18.73
N LEU A 141 -3.73 6.94 19.52
CA LEU A 141 -3.28 5.64 19.08
C LEU A 141 -4.46 4.69 18.81
N HIS A 142 -5.48 4.67 19.67
CA HIS A 142 -6.69 3.87 19.47
C HIS A 142 -7.44 4.30 18.20
N LYS A 143 -7.66 5.60 18.01
CA LYS A 143 -8.30 6.15 16.80
C LYS A 143 -7.48 5.88 15.52
N SER A 144 -6.16 5.93 15.60
CA SER A 144 -5.28 5.54 14.48
C SER A 144 -5.47 4.06 14.08
N ARG A 145 -5.57 3.16 15.07
CA ARG A 145 -5.82 1.73 14.83
C ARG A 145 -7.22 1.47 14.27
N GLU A 146 -8.22 2.18 14.77
CA GLU A 146 -9.60 2.11 14.29
C GLU A 146 -9.68 2.48 12.81
N LEU A 147 -9.16 3.65 12.41
CA LEU A 147 -9.15 4.09 11.02
C LEU A 147 -8.44 3.10 10.10
N ARG A 148 -7.27 2.61 10.50
CA ARG A 148 -6.52 1.60 9.73
C ARG A 148 -7.30 0.31 9.58
N SER A 149 -7.96 -0.16 10.64
CA SER A 149 -8.76 -1.38 10.60
C SER A 149 -9.95 -1.25 9.66
N LEU A 150 -10.63 -0.09 9.64
CA LEU A 150 -11.70 0.20 8.71
C LEU A 150 -11.21 0.16 7.26
N ILE A 151 -10.15 0.89 6.94
CA ILE A 151 -9.59 0.96 5.58
C ILE A 151 -9.12 -0.41 5.10
N HIS A 152 -8.25 -1.07 5.87
CA HIS A 152 -7.70 -2.37 5.48
C HIS A 152 -8.77 -3.47 5.44
N GLY A 153 -9.72 -3.45 6.39
CA GLY A 153 -10.84 -4.39 6.40
C GLY A 153 -11.70 -4.27 5.16
N TYR A 154 -12.10 -3.06 4.80
CA TYR A 154 -12.86 -2.82 3.58
C TYR A 154 -12.12 -3.28 2.32
N ILE A 155 -10.87 -2.84 2.13
CA ILE A 155 -10.07 -3.19 0.94
C ILE A 155 -9.89 -4.70 0.84
N THR A 156 -9.54 -5.37 1.94
CA THR A 156 -9.35 -6.83 1.96
C THR A 156 -10.64 -7.58 1.60
N LEU A 157 -11.77 -7.19 2.17
CA LEU A 157 -13.07 -7.81 1.87
C LEU A 157 -13.49 -7.57 0.42
N ARG A 158 -13.18 -6.39 -0.15
CA ARG A 158 -13.40 -6.10 -1.59
C ARG A 158 -12.58 -7.05 -2.48
N PHE A 159 -11.30 -7.23 -2.19
CA PHE A 159 -10.44 -8.14 -2.99
C PHE A 159 -10.87 -9.60 -2.88
N LEU A 160 -11.42 -9.99 -1.73
CA LEU A 160 -11.98 -11.33 -1.54
C LEU A 160 -13.38 -11.51 -2.14
N GLY A 161 -13.99 -10.46 -2.70
CA GLY A 161 -15.29 -10.53 -3.36
C GLY A 161 -16.49 -10.63 -2.40
N TYR A 162 -16.38 -10.15 -1.16
CA TYR A 162 -17.47 -10.29 -0.16
C TYR A 162 -18.66 -9.38 -0.40
N PHE A 163 -18.50 -8.21 -0.99
CA PHE A 163 -19.61 -7.24 -1.16
C PHE A 163 -20.39 -7.49 -2.48
N GLN A 164 -21.24 -8.50 -2.49
CA GLN A 164 -21.98 -8.94 -3.71
C GLN A 164 -23.43 -8.51 -3.75
N ARG A 165 -23.97 -7.91 -2.67
CA ARG A 165 -25.37 -7.46 -2.63
C ARG A 165 -25.54 -6.17 -3.40
N GLU A 166 -26.62 -6.09 -4.21
CA GLU A 166 -26.92 -4.94 -5.07
C GLU A 166 -27.68 -3.81 -4.37
N GLU A 167 -28.25 -4.08 -3.19
CA GLU A 167 -29.08 -3.09 -2.45
C GLU A 167 -28.25 -1.90 -1.92
N ALA A 168 -26.94 -2.07 -1.79
CA ALA A 168 -26.01 -1.00 -1.42
C ALA A 168 -24.66 -1.20 -2.09
N THR A 169 -24.12 -0.14 -2.69
CA THR A 169 -22.79 -0.22 -3.30
C THR A 169 -21.71 -0.30 -2.23
N PRO A 170 -20.64 -1.07 -2.46
CA PRO A 170 -19.52 -1.12 -1.53
C PRO A 170 -18.88 0.25 -1.30
N GLU A 171 -18.82 1.08 -2.33
CA GLU A 171 -18.25 2.44 -2.29
C GLU A 171 -19.05 3.34 -1.35
N GLU A 172 -20.40 3.25 -1.40
CA GLU A 172 -21.26 3.97 -0.47
C GLU A 172 -21.07 3.47 0.96
N SER A 173 -20.93 2.16 1.16
CA SER A 173 -20.64 1.56 2.47
C SER A 173 -19.32 2.06 3.04
N TYR A 174 -18.27 2.13 2.21
CA TYR A 174 -16.97 2.67 2.62
C TYR A 174 -17.08 4.14 3.04
N ARG A 175 -17.73 4.96 2.22
CA ARG A 175 -17.95 6.38 2.51
C ARG A 175 -18.66 6.55 3.87
N ARG A 176 -19.73 5.78 4.12
CA ARG A 176 -20.46 5.81 5.41
C ARG A 176 -19.57 5.42 6.59
N MET A 177 -18.79 4.35 6.47
CA MET A 177 -17.84 3.96 7.53
C MET A 177 -16.86 5.08 7.88
N ILE A 178 -16.34 5.78 6.87
CA ILE A 178 -15.43 6.91 7.09
C ILE A 178 -16.16 8.11 7.73
N GLU A 179 -17.40 8.43 7.31
CA GLU A 179 -18.18 9.50 7.94
C GLU A 179 -18.55 9.18 9.39
N ASP A 180 -18.92 7.94 9.70
CA ASP A 180 -19.21 7.49 11.07
C ASP A 180 -17.95 7.57 11.95
N PHE A 181 -16.80 7.17 11.42
CA PHE A 181 -15.51 7.36 12.10
C PHE A 181 -15.25 8.85 12.38
N ILE A 182 -15.41 9.73 11.38
CA ILE A 182 -15.23 11.18 11.54
C ILE A 182 -16.20 11.75 12.60
N ALA A 183 -17.45 11.30 12.58
CA ALA A 183 -18.44 11.71 13.58
C ALA A 183 -18.00 11.31 15.00
N SER A 184 -17.43 10.11 15.17
CA SER A 184 -16.92 9.62 16.46
C SER A 184 -15.75 10.46 17.03
N LEU A 185 -15.06 11.24 16.19
CA LEU A 185 -13.95 12.11 16.64
C LEU A 185 -14.44 13.43 17.28
N ARG A 186 -15.74 13.74 17.17
CA ARG A 186 -16.35 14.98 17.69
C ARG A 186 -17.19 14.76 18.94
N SER A 187 -17.33 13.51 19.36
CA SER A 187 -18.34 13.09 20.37
C SER A 187 -17.80 13.09 21.81
N GLU A 188 -16.72 13.85 22.13
CA GLU A 188 -16.24 14.06 23.49
C GLU A 188 -16.10 15.53 23.84
#